data_0d80f7b8be644a26f71f19c8f2a47bec
#
_entry.id   0d80f7b8be644a26f71f19c8f2a47bec
#
_cell.length_a   1.000
_cell.length_b   1.000
_cell.length_c   1.000
_cell.angle_alpha   90.00
_cell.angle_beta   90.00
_cell.angle_gamma   90.00
#
_symmetry.space_group_name_H-M   'P 1'
#
loop_
_entity.id
_entity.type
_entity.pdbx_description
1 polymer ?
#
loop_
_entity_poly.entity_id
_entity_poly.type
_entity_poly.pdbx_seq_one_letter_code
_entity_poly.pdbx_strand_id
1 'polypeptide(L)'
;MMVSIDGKIEGYFADAPLTGACGDYYEEVIPKLGDAHGTGSYTACLYMAQADVDYDGFKDTPVEDGDFIVKNEEGKYLFVFDRHGKCNWDDAFSGGMQIVEVLTRTVRKEYLAYLRSKNISYIFAGENDLEPELSLEKMKAYFGIHT
;
A
#
# COMPACT_ATOMS: atom_id res chain seq x y z
N MET A 1 -12.00 -4.85 10.40
CA MET A 1 -11.67 -3.55 11.01
C MET A 1 -12.08 -3.58 12.47
N MET A 2 -11.19 -3.16 13.37
CA MET A 2 -11.54 -3.00 14.78
C MET A 2 -12.25 -1.65 14.98
N VAL A 3 -13.33 -1.67 15.73
CA VAL A 3 -14.08 -0.45 16.08
C VAL A 3 -14.50 -0.52 17.54
N SER A 4 -14.57 0.64 18.19
CA SER A 4 -15.17 0.76 19.51
C SER A 4 -16.70 0.57 19.44
N ILE A 5 -17.35 0.36 20.58
CA ILE A 5 -18.81 0.17 20.64
C ILE A 5 -19.60 1.40 20.13
N ASP A 6 -18.99 2.57 20.17
CA ASP A 6 -19.54 3.84 19.63
C ASP A 6 -19.08 4.15 18.20
N GLY A 7 -18.48 3.18 17.51
CA GLY A 7 -18.14 3.25 16.09
C GLY A 7 -16.82 3.97 15.76
N LYS A 8 -15.99 4.30 16.74
CA LYS A 8 -14.68 4.92 16.49
C LYS A 8 -13.68 3.87 16.01
N ILE A 9 -12.83 4.25 15.07
CA ILE A 9 -11.72 3.42 14.56
C ILE A 9 -10.37 3.87 15.10
N GLU A 10 -10.32 5.01 15.79
CA GLU A 10 -9.12 5.59 16.42
C GLU A 10 -9.45 6.14 17.80
N GLY A 11 -8.44 6.29 18.64
CA GLY A 11 -8.53 6.94 19.94
C GLY A 11 -8.06 6.07 21.11
N TYR A 12 -8.30 6.51 22.32
CA TYR A 12 -7.82 5.90 23.58
C TYR A 12 -8.20 4.42 23.74
N PHE A 13 -9.24 3.93 23.08
CA PHE A 13 -9.61 2.51 23.17
C PHE A 13 -8.56 1.60 22.52
N ALA A 14 -7.76 2.12 21.58
CA ALA A 14 -6.68 1.35 20.96
C ALA A 14 -5.62 0.90 21.97
N ASP A 15 -5.45 1.64 23.07
CA ASP A 15 -4.49 1.34 24.13
C ASP A 15 -5.10 0.48 25.27
N ALA A 16 -6.36 0.09 25.14
CA ALA A 16 -7.02 -0.73 26.16
C ALA A 16 -6.45 -2.18 26.16
N PRO A 17 -6.29 -2.83 27.33
CA PRO A 17 -5.64 -4.14 27.44
C PRO A 17 -6.24 -5.25 26.55
N LEU A 18 -7.56 -5.20 26.32
CA LEU A 18 -8.24 -6.18 25.46
C LEU A 18 -8.09 -5.88 23.95
N THR A 19 -7.70 -4.68 23.58
CA THR A 19 -7.54 -4.29 22.17
C THR A 19 -6.34 -5.01 21.55
N GLY A 20 -5.28 -5.27 22.32
CA GLY A 20 -4.14 -6.07 21.86
C GLY A 20 -4.57 -7.46 21.36
N ALA A 21 -5.37 -8.19 22.15
CA ALA A 21 -5.87 -9.50 21.73
C ALA A 21 -6.79 -9.45 20.50
N CYS A 22 -7.57 -8.36 20.37
CA CYS A 22 -8.37 -8.13 19.13
C CYS A 22 -7.48 -7.83 17.94
N GLY A 23 -6.38 -7.09 18.15
CA GLY A 23 -5.37 -6.81 17.12
C GLY A 23 -4.70 -8.08 16.63
N ASP A 24 -4.20 -8.90 17.54
CA ASP A 24 -3.57 -10.20 17.24
C ASP A 24 -4.51 -11.10 16.41
N TYR A 25 -5.78 -11.18 16.82
CA TYR A 25 -6.79 -11.94 16.07
C TYR A 25 -7.04 -11.34 14.67
N TYR A 26 -7.10 -10.02 14.55
CA TYR A 26 -7.27 -9.34 13.28
C TYR A 26 -6.10 -9.65 12.32
N GLU A 27 -4.86 -9.54 12.81
CA GLU A 27 -3.65 -9.85 12.03
C GLU A 27 -3.59 -11.33 11.60
N GLU A 28 -4.11 -12.25 12.43
CA GLU A 28 -4.19 -13.66 12.07
C GLU A 28 -5.24 -13.96 11.00
N VAL A 29 -6.37 -13.26 11.03
CA VAL A 29 -7.54 -13.55 10.16
C VAL A 29 -7.43 -12.89 8.80
N ILE A 30 -6.97 -11.64 8.72
CA ILE A 30 -6.94 -10.88 7.47
C ILE A 30 -6.21 -11.60 6.33
N PRO A 31 -5.00 -12.18 6.54
CA PRO A 31 -4.29 -12.88 5.46
C PRO A 31 -4.99 -14.16 4.97
N LYS A 32 -5.99 -14.65 5.72
CA LYS A 32 -6.77 -15.86 5.36
C LYS A 32 -8.03 -15.53 4.56
N LEU A 33 -8.44 -14.26 4.51
CA LEU A 33 -9.67 -13.84 3.83
C LEU A 33 -9.51 -13.67 2.32
N GLY A 34 -8.28 -13.57 1.82
CA GLY A 34 -8.01 -13.41 0.39
C GLY A 34 -6.53 -13.26 0.10
N ASP A 35 -6.19 -13.22 -1.19
CA ASP A 35 -4.83 -13.06 -1.68
C ASP A 35 -4.43 -11.58 -1.83
N ALA A 36 -5.36 -10.67 -1.60
CA ALA A 36 -5.14 -9.23 -1.68
C ALA A 36 -5.80 -8.48 -0.53
N HIS A 37 -5.09 -7.49 -0.03
CA HIS A 37 -5.57 -6.54 0.97
C HIS A 37 -5.44 -5.12 0.41
N GLY A 38 -6.46 -4.29 0.60
CA GLY A 38 -6.46 -2.88 0.20
C GLY A 38 -6.46 -1.97 1.42
N THR A 39 -5.60 -0.94 1.41
CA THR A 39 -5.57 0.09 2.46
C THR A 39 -5.34 1.48 1.87
N GLY A 40 -5.73 2.53 2.59
CA GLY A 40 -5.43 3.91 2.20
C GLY A 40 -4.07 4.36 2.73
N SER A 41 -3.47 5.35 2.06
CA SER A 41 -2.17 5.91 2.46
C SER A 41 -2.15 6.48 3.87
N TYR A 42 -3.27 6.98 4.40
CA TYR A 42 -3.34 7.44 5.79
C TYR A 42 -2.99 6.31 6.78
N THR A 43 -3.65 5.17 6.65
CA THR A 43 -3.40 3.99 7.48
C THR A 43 -2.00 3.43 7.25
N ALA A 44 -1.56 3.35 6.00
CA ALA A 44 -0.23 2.87 5.65
C ALA A 44 0.88 3.75 6.27
N CYS A 45 0.79 5.08 6.15
CA CYS A 45 1.76 5.99 6.75
C CYS A 45 1.75 5.96 8.28
N LEU A 46 0.60 5.69 8.90
CA LEU A 46 0.49 5.66 10.35
C LEU A 46 1.12 4.40 10.97
N TYR A 47 0.99 3.25 10.31
CA TYR A 47 1.31 1.95 10.91
C TYR A 47 2.39 1.13 10.19
N MET A 48 2.71 1.43 8.92
CA MET A 48 3.51 0.53 8.08
C MET A 48 4.66 1.26 7.36
N ALA A 49 4.39 2.43 6.75
CA ALA A 49 5.26 3.10 5.80
C ALA A 49 5.91 4.33 6.43
N GLN A 50 6.84 4.14 7.36
CA GLN A 50 7.44 5.18 8.19
C GLN A 50 8.95 5.33 7.98
N ALA A 51 9.50 4.79 6.89
CA ALA A 51 10.93 4.91 6.59
C ALA A 51 11.36 6.37 6.40
N ASP A 52 12.56 6.68 6.82
CA ASP A 52 13.19 7.96 6.50
C ASP A 52 13.87 7.87 5.13
N VAL A 53 13.38 8.64 4.15
CA VAL A 53 13.82 8.56 2.76
C VAL A 53 14.40 9.88 2.30
N ASP A 54 15.68 9.86 1.96
CA ASP A 54 16.34 10.97 1.26
C ASP A 54 16.02 10.91 -0.25
N TYR A 55 15.04 11.71 -0.67
CA TYR A 55 14.65 11.80 -2.07
C TYR A 55 15.66 12.55 -2.96
N ASP A 56 16.56 13.33 -2.38
CA ASP A 56 17.57 14.07 -3.14
C ASP A 56 18.53 13.12 -3.87
N GLY A 57 18.76 11.94 -3.30
CA GLY A 57 19.52 10.88 -3.94
C GLY A 57 18.91 10.30 -5.21
N PHE A 58 17.62 10.57 -5.47
CA PHE A 58 16.89 10.04 -6.63
C PHE A 58 16.64 11.06 -7.75
N LYS A 59 17.06 12.33 -7.59
CA LYS A 59 16.76 13.42 -8.55
C LYS A 59 17.19 13.14 -9.99
N ASP A 60 18.34 12.53 -10.15
CA ASP A 60 18.92 12.24 -11.48
C ASP A 60 18.68 10.81 -11.94
N THR A 61 17.87 10.04 -11.21
CA THR A 61 17.57 8.66 -11.55
C THR A 61 16.52 8.62 -12.67
N PRO A 62 16.84 8.01 -13.84
CA PRO A 62 15.86 7.89 -14.91
C PRO A 62 14.73 6.95 -14.51
N VAL A 63 13.50 7.37 -14.79
CA VAL A 63 12.29 6.55 -14.55
C VAL A 63 11.55 6.38 -15.86
N GLU A 64 11.35 5.14 -16.27
CA GLU A 64 10.52 4.82 -17.42
C GLU A 64 9.06 5.17 -17.14
N ASP A 65 8.38 5.72 -18.17
CA ASP A 65 6.95 6.02 -18.05
C ASP A 65 6.12 4.72 -17.99
N GLY A 66 5.03 4.78 -17.25
CA GLY A 66 4.08 3.69 -17.12
C GLY A 66 4.16 2.95 -15.78
N ASP A 67 3.37 1.90 -15.71
CA ASP A 67 3.27 1.04 -14.52
C ASP A 67 4.57 0.24 -14.34
N PHE A 68 4.92 -0.05 -13.11
CA PHE A 68 6.07 -0.89 -12.77
C PHE A 68 5.60 -2.10 -11.96
N ILE A 69 5.78 -3.29 -12.53
CA ILE A 69 5.24 -4.52 -11.97
C ILE A 69 6.38 -5.48 -11.63
N VAL A 70 6.48 -5.83 -10.37
CA VAL A 70 7.33 -6.90 -9.84
C VAL A 70 6.44 -8.10 -9.53
N LYS A 71 6.72 -9.24 -10.14
CA LYS A 71 5.93 -10.47 -9.92
C LYS A 71 6.25 -11.07 -8.57
N ASN A 72 5.20 -11.57 -7.91
CA ASN A 72 5.28 -12.34 -6.68
C ASN A 72 4.77 -13.77 -6.91
N GLU A 73 5.61 -14.76 -6.66
CA GLU A 73 5.25 -16.17 -6.84
C GLU A 73 4.19 -16.65 -5.82
N GLU A 74 4.15 -16.04 -4.64
CA GLU A 74 3.15 -16.37 -3.61
C GLU A 74 1.77 -15.76 -3.89
N GLY A 75 1.68 -14.77 -4.80
CA GLY A 75 0.42 -14.16 -5.23
C GLY A 75 -0.32 -13.37 -4.15
N LYS A 76 0.36 -12.95 -3.08
CA LYS A 76 -0.22 -12.15 -2.01
C LYS A 76 0.19 -10.69 -2.12
N TYR A 77 -0.78 -9.80 -2.15
CA TYR A 77 -0.55 -8.38 -2.42
C TYR A 77 -1.23 -7.46 -1.40
N LEU A 78 -0.51 -6.41 -1.01
CA LEU A 78 -1.02 -5.26 -0.26
C LEU A 78 -1.12 -4.06 -1.22
N PHE A 79 -2.33 -3.73 -1.64
CA PHE A 79 -2.59 -2.53 -2.45
C PHE A 79 -2.77 -1.31 -1.56
N VAL A 80 -1.93 -0.31 -1.79
CA VAL A 80 -1.97 0.95 -1.03
C VAL A 80 -2.43 2.07 -1.94
N PHE A 81 -3.61 2.62 -1.65
CA PHE A 81 -4.18 3.73 -2.40
C PHE A 81 -3.54 5.04 -1.95
N ASP A 82 -2.45 5.41 -2.62
CA ASP A 82 -1.66 6.59 -2.28
C ASP A 82 -1.62 7.61 -3.42
N ARG A 83 -2.69 8.40 -3.53
CA ARG A 83 -2.86 9.42 -4.57
C ARG A 83 -1.61 10.28 -4.81
N HIS A 84 -0.84 10.58 -3.76
CA HIS A 84 0.23 11.58 -3.79
C HIS A 84 1.65 11.04 -3.60
N GLY A 85 1.82 9.74 -3.43
CA GLY A 85 3.13 9.13 -3.16
C GLY A 85 3.73 9.61 -1.82
N LYS A 86 3.05 9.29 -0.73
CA LYS A 86 3.44 9.70 0.64
C LYS A 86 4.03 8.56 1.47
N CYS A 87 3.80 7.31 1.06
CA CYS A 87 4.17 6.15 1.83
C CYS A 87 5.66 5.83 1.68
N ASN A 88 6.40 5.87 2.78
CA ASN A 88 7.82 5.57 2.82
C ASN A 88 8.07 4.16 3.36
N TRP A 89 8.42 3.24 2.50
CA TRP A 89 8.58 1.83 2.80
C TRP A 89 10.04 1.45 3.09
N ASP A 90 10.27 0.64 4.12
CA ASP A 90 11.59 0.05 4.37
C ASP A 90 11.88 -1.12 3.42
N ASP A 91 10.86 -1.91 3.10
CA ASP A 91 10.94 -3.13 2.30
C ASP A 91 9.82 -3.18 1.26
N ALA A 92 9.94 -4.10 0.29
CA ALA A 92 8.90 -4.41 -0.70
C ALA A 92 7.73 -5.22 -0.13
N PHE A 93 7.83 -5.68 1.11
CA PHE A 93 6.83 -6.51 1.77
C PHE A 93 6.38 -5.90 3.08
N SER A 94 5.10 -6.07 3.40
CA SER A 94 4.51 -5.75 4.70
C SER A 94 3.52 -6.85 5.09
N GLY A 95 3.65 -7.39 6.30
CA GLY A 95 2.80 -8.49 6.77
C GLY A 95 2.82 -9.73 5.88
N GLY A 96 3.93 -10.02 5.20
CA GLY A 96 4.06 -11.15 4.26
C GLY A 96 3.39 -10.92 2.90
N MET A 97 2.84 -9.74 2.63
CA MET A 97 2.24 -9.36 1.35
C MET A 97 3.16 -8.41 0.60
N GLN A 98 3.30 -8.59 -0.71
CA GLN A 98 4.05 -7.66 -1.56
C GLN A 98 3.27 -6.36 -1.75
N ILE A 99 3.95 -5.25 -1.56
CA ILE A 99 3.37 -3.92 -1.66
C ILE A 99 3.17 -3.54 -3.14
N VAL A 100 2.01 -2.99 -3.43
CA VAL A 100 1.66 -2.38 -4.72
C VAL A 100 1.08 -1.00 -4.46
N GLU A 101 1.77 0.05 -4.86
CA GLU A 101 1.29 1.42 -4.76
C GLU A 101 0.33 1.76 -5.89
N VAL A 102 -0.86 2.23 -5.53
CA VAL A 102 -1.87 2.72 -6.49
C VAL A 102 -1.82 4.24 -6.50
N LEU A 103 -1.25 4.79 -7.57
CA LEU A 103 -0.82 6.18 -7.67
C LEU A 103 -1.61 6.96 -8.73
N THR A 104 -1.52 8.28 -8.67
CA THR A 104 -1.87 9.16 -9.80
C THR A 104 -0.61 9.58 -10.56
N ARG A 105 -0.78 10.13 -11.77
CA ARG A 105 0.35 10.64 -12.56
C ARG A 105 0.97 11.93 -12.02
N THR A 106 0.38 12.53 -11.00
CA THR A 106 0.92 13.73 -10.34
C THR A 106 2.05 13.43 -9.35
N VAL A 107 2.34 12.15 -9.09
CA VAL A 107 3.40 11.73 -8.19
C VAL A 107 4.77 12.10 -8.75
N ARG A 108 5.65 12.61 -7.89
CA ARG A 108 7.00 13.04 -8.27
C ARG A 108 7.88 11.88 -8.75
N LYS A 109 8.78 12.16 -9.69
CA LYS A 109 9.65 11.13 -10.29
C LYS A 109 10.61 10.51 -9.28
N GLU A 110 11.10 11.28 -8.31
CA GLU A 110 11.98 10.80 -7.25
C GLU A 110 11.31 9.71 -6.41
N TYR A 111 10.01 9.82 -6.15
CA TYR A 111 9.25 8.79 -5.45
C TYR A 111 9.15 7.50 -6.27
N LEU A 112 8.90 7.61 -7.58
CA LEU A 112 8.85 6.45 -8.47
C LEU A 112 10.23 5.77 -8.57
N ALA A 113 11.31 6.55 -8.64
CA ALA A 113 12.68 6.01 -8.61
C ALA A 113 12.97 5.28 -7.30
N TYR A 114 12.54 5.86 -6.19
CA TYR A 114 12.65 5.24 -4.86
C TYR A 114 11.88 3.90 -4.81
N LEU A 115 10.62 3.83 -5.25
CA LEU A 115 9.85 2.59 -5.28
C LEU A 115 10.54 1.51 -6.12
N ARG A 116 11.07 1.89 -7.30
CA ARG A 116 11.83 0.97 -8.15
C ARG A 116 13.10 0.44 -7.47
N SER A 117 13.82 1.29 -6.75
CA SER A 117 15.02 0.89 -6.00
C SER A 117 14.74 -0.15 -4.92
N LYS A 118 13.52 -0.14 -4.40
CA LYS A 118 13.02 -1.09 -3.40
C LYS A 118 12.31 -2.30 -4.00
N ASN A 119 12.18 -2.40 -5.34
CA ASN A 119 11.35 -3.40 -6.03
C ASN A 119 9.88 -3.37 -5.58
N ILE A 120 9.35 -2.20 -5.29
CA ILE A 120 7.94 -2.00 -4.97
C ILE A 120 7.18 -1.70 -6.25
N SER A 121 6.17 -2.52 -6.55
CA SER A 121 5.29 -2.30 -7.70
C SER A 121 4.47 -1.03 -7.55
N TYR A 122 4.19 -0.38 -8.67
CA TYR A 122 3.18 0.67 -8.69
C TYR A 122 2.37 0.67 -9.99
N ILE A 123 1.11 1.07 -9.88
CA ILE A 123 0.20 1.26 -11.01
C ILE A 123 -0.37 2.68 -10.97
N PHE A 124 -0.48 3.32 -12.12
CA PHE A 124 -1.18 4.58 -12.24
C PHE A 124 -2.66 4.34 -12.47
N ALA A 125 -3.48 4.79 -11.56
CA ALA A 125 -4.92 4.61 -11.59
C ALA A 125 -5.67 5.95 -11.62
N GLY A 126 -5.22 6.85 -12.47
CA GLY A 126 -5.82 8.16 -12.71
C GLY A 126 -4.79 9.26 -12.93
N GLU A 127 -5.21 10.38 -13.48
CA GLU A 127 -4.34 11.54 -13.73
C GLU A 127 -4.14 12.37 -12.45
N ASN A 128 -5.20 12.95 -11.93
CA ASN A 128 -5.16 13.81 -10.75
C ASN A 128 -5.81 13.16 -9.51
N ASP A 129 -6.81 12.33 -9.72
CA ASP A 129 -7.53 11.59 -8.70
C ASP A 129 -7.49 10.10 -9.02
N LEU A 130 -7.60 9.26 -7.99
CA LEU A 130 -7.69 7.82 -8.19
C LEU A 130 -9.06 7.44 -8.75
N GLU A 131 -9.04 6.63 -9.79
CA GLU A 131 -10.21 6.08 -10.47
C GLU A 131 -10.38 4.61 -10.03
N PRO A 132 -11.43 4.29 -9.26
CA PRO A 132 -11.60 2.94 -8.70
C PRO A 132 -11.71 1.86 -9.78
N GLU A 133 -12.44 2.13 -10.86
CA GLU A 133 -12.62 1.21 -11.97
C GLU A 133 -11.29 0.86 -12.64
N LEU A 134 -10.48 1.88 -12.95
CA LEU A 134 -9.16 1.70 -13.55
C LEU A 134 -8.20 0.96 -12.60
N SER A 135 -8.29 1.27 -11.31
CA SER A 135 -7.52 0.54 -10.28
C SER A 135 -7.83 -0.95 -10.32
N LEU A 136 -9.11 -1.32 -10.26
CA LEU A 136 -9.55 -2.72 -10.27
C LEU A 136 -9.21 -3.44 -11.58
N GLU A 137 -9.35 -2.77 -12.72
CA GLU A 137 -8.98 -3.32 -14.02
C GLU A 137 -7.49 -3.70 -14.04
N LYS A 138 -6.61 -2.81 -13.61
CA LYS A 138 -5.16 -3.06 -13.56
C LYS A 138 -4.78 -4.11 -12.51
N MET A 139 -5.42 -4.12 -11.35
CA MET A 139 -5.22 -5.16 -10.34
C MET A 139 -5.55 -6.54 -10.89
N LYS A 140 -6.66 -6.68 -11.62
CA LYS A 140 -7.03 -7.94 -12.29
C LYS A 140 -6.03 -8.31 -13.38
N ALA A 141 -5.67 -7.36 -14.24
CA ALA A 141 -4.82 -7.61 -15.39
C ALA A 141 -3.39 -7.99 -15.01
N TYR A 142 -2.80 -7.31 -14.03
CA TYR A 142 -1.37 -7.50 -13.69
C TYR A 142 -1.12 -8.49 -12.56
N PHE A 143 -2.05 -8.58 -11.60
CA PHE A 143 -1.86 -9.35 -10.37
C PHE A 143 -2.83 -10.53 -10.23
N GLY A 144 -3.75 -10.72 -11.19
CA GLY A 144 -4.68 -11.84 -11.20
C GLY A 144 -5.71 -11.81 -10.07
N ILE A 145 -5.99 -10.61 -9.52
CA ILE A 145 -6.97 -10.47 -8.44
C ILE A 145 -8.38 -10.73 -8.97
N HIS A 146 -9.10 -11.61 -8.29
CA HIS A 146 -10.49 -11.95 -8.59
C HIS A 146 -11.39 -11.40 -7.47
N THR A 147 -12.48 -10.78 -7.87
CA THR A 147 -13.51 -10.25 -6.95
C THR A 147 -14.70 -11.17 -6.92
#